data_bc315718818b0b078012b830d92b2671
#
_entry.id   bc315718818b0b078012b830d92b2671
#
_cell.length_a   1.000
_cell.length_b   1.000
_cell.length_c   1.000
_cell.angle_alpha   90.00
_cell.angle_beta   90.00
_cell.angle_gamma   90.00
#
_symmetry.space_group_name_H-M   'P 1'
#
loop_
_entity.id
_entity.type
_entity.pdbx_description
1 polymer ?
#
loop_
_entity_poly.entity_id
_entity_poly.type
_entity_poly.pdbx_seq_one_letter_code
_entity_poly.pdbx_strand_id
1 'polypeptide(L)'
;NVASRHTQGVHYWVHNNMITINGQKMGKSLGNFITLPQLFSGQHEKLAQAYSPMTVRFFILQAHYRSTLDFSNEALQAAEKGLKRVMQAAKDLRALASVAGITDTAKGTEGDPVDAMQYGEFITATAPDTCTATSEEVKKLFDAVYEALCDDINTPIALSHIFDAVRLVNSAKAGELKLSKGDLETLTQLFDDIVFGVLGLKDESAAESGKGQEIVSGLMDMVLEERAKAKAAKDWAASDAIWESQ
;
A
#
# COMPACT_ATOMS: atom_id res chain seq x y z
N ASN A 1 9.11 -20.41 24.27
CA ASN A 1 9.56 -19.03 24.51
C ASN A 1 9.98 -18.81 25.97
N VAL A 2 9.16 -19.21 26.96
CA VAL A 2 9.54 -19.08 28.38
C VAL A 2 10.80 -19.89 28.70
N ALA A 3 10.89 -21.13 28.20
CA ALA A 3 12.04 -22.00 28.42
C ALA A 3 13.32 -21.55 27.69
N SER A 4 13.17 -20.89 26.51
CA SER A 4 14.33 -20.50 25.70
C SER A 4 14.83 -19.08 25.93
N ARG A 5 13.96 -18.17 26.41
CA ARG A 5 14.28 -16.75 26.56
C ARG A 5 14.11 -16.20 27.96
N HIS A 6 13.62 -17.01 28.91
CA HIS A 6 13.33 -16.63 30.32
C HIS A 6 12.42 -15.38 30.42
N THR A 7 11.62 -15.10 29.39
CA THR A 7 10.66 -14.00 29.35
C THR A 7 9.25 -14.54 29.51
N GLN A 8 8.32 -13.67 29.90
CA GLN A 8 6.90 -14.03 29.93
C GLN A 8 6.46 -14.52 28.56
N GLY A 9 5.51 -15.46 28.51
CA GLY A 9 5.00 -16.03 27.27
C GLY A 9 4.24 -14.98 26.42
N VAL A 10 3.57 -15.45 25.42
CA VAL A 10 2.73 -14.61 24.54
C VAL A 10 1.60 -13.99 25.35
N HIS A 11 1.49 -12.66 25.31
CA HIS A 11 0.43 -11.92 26.02
C HIS A 11 -0.91 -11.98 25.28
N TYR A 12 -0.87 -12.00 23.95
CA TYR A 12 -2.05 -11.98 23.09
C TYR A 12 -1.98 -13.09 22.07
N TRP A 13 -3.11 -13.79 21.90
CA TRP A 13 -3.27 -14.84 20.90
C TRP A 13 -4.38 -14.45 19.94
N VAL A 14 -4.05 -14.26 18.66
CA VAL A 14 -5.00 -13.96 17.59
C VAL A 14 -5.04 -15.14 16.62
N HIS A 15 -6.22 -15.70 16.40
CA HIS A 15 -6.44 -16.82 15.50
C HIS A 15 -7.24 -16.36 14.29
N ASN A 16 -6.65 -16.46 13.10
CA ASN A 16 -7.36 -16.26 11.85
C ASN A 16 -8.07 -17.53 11.39
N ASN A 17 -9.06 -17.36 10.53
CA ASN A 17 -9.79 -18.47 9.91
C ASN A 17 -8.98 -19.02 8.71
N MET A 18 -9.57 -20.03 8.03
CA MET A 18 -8.92 -20.69 6.90
C MET A 18 -8.99 -19.85 5.61
N ILE A 19 -8.09 -20.21 4.69
CA ILE A 19 -8.07 -19.69 3.33
C ILE A 19 -8.70 -20.73 2.40
N THR A 20 -9.58 -20.28 1.51
CA THR A 20 -10.15 -21.07 0.42
C THR A 20 -9.70 -20.51 -0.93
N ILE A 21 -9.82 -21.31 -1.97
CA ILE A 21 -9.59 -20.92 -3.36
C ILE A 21 -10.84 -21.32 -4.15
N ASN A 22 -11.57 -20.31 -4.65
CA ASN A 22 -12.85 -20.51 -5.32
C ASN A 22 -13.82 -21.38 -4.48
N GLY A 23 -13.94 -21.07 -3.19
CA GLY A 23 -14.80 -21.78 -2.26
C GLY A 23 -14.29 -23.14 -1.76
N GLN A 24 -13.17 -23.65 -2.28
CA GLN A 24 -12.56 -24.91 -1.86
C GLN A 24 -11.42 -24.68 -0.87
N LYS A 25 -11.34 -25.50 0.17
CA LYS A 25 -10.23 -25.46 1.12
C LYS A 25 -8.89 -25.58 0.38
N MET A 26 -7.94 -24.67 0.67
CA MET A 26 -6.60 -24.77 0.15
C MET A 26 -5.86 -25.93 0.80
N GLY A 27 -5.25 -26.81 0.00
CA GLY A 27 -4.49 -27.96 0.51
C GLY A 27 -3.55 -28.56 -0.52
N LYS A 28 -2.38 -28.99 -0.09
CA LYS A 28 -1.38 -29.64 -0.95
C LYS A 28 -1.92 -30.90 -1.61
N SER A 29 -2.69 -31.71 -0.87
CA SER A 29 -3.33 -32.93 -1.38
C SER A 29 -4.42 -32.69 -2.43
N LEU A 30 -4.96 -31.47 -2.49
CA LEU A 30 -5.98 -31.07 -3.45
C LEU A 30 -5.38 -30.42 -4.72
N GLY A 31 -4.06 -30.26 -4.78
CA GLY A 31 -3.38 -29.64 -5.92
C GLY A 31 -3.69 -28.15 -6.11
N ASN A 32 -4.36 -27.51 -5.15
CA ASN A 32 -4.76 -26.11 -5.22
C ASN A 32 -3.97 -25.20 -4.28
N PHE A 33 -2.82 -25.65 -3.82
CA PHE A 33 -1.98 -24.88 -2.90
C PHE A 33 -1.10 -23.89 -3.68
N ILE A 34 -1.32 -22.60 -3.44
CA ILE A 34 -0.55 -21.51 -4.04
C ILE A 34 0.45 -20.99 -3.00
N THR A 35 1.74 -20.98 -3.34
CA THR A 35 2.79 -20.41 -2.51
C THR A 35 2.90 -18.89 -2.75
N LEU A 36 3.43 -18.15 -1.77
CA LEU A 36 3.68 -16.71 -1.93
C LEU A 36 4.58 -16.38 -3.15
N PRO A 37 5.71 -17.11 -3.40
CA PRO A 37 6.49 -16.89 -4.61
C PRO A 37 5.68 -17.06 -5.90
N GLN A 38 4.82 -18.07 -5.99
CA GLN A 38 3.94 -18.26 -7.14
C GLN A 38 2.91 -17.14 -7.27
N LEU A 39 2.35 -16.68 -6.16
CA LEU A 39 1.39 -15.58 -6.15
C LEU A 39 2.03 -14.27 -6.67
N PHE A 40 3.27 -14.00 -6.26
CA PHE A 40 4.00 -12.80 -6.67
C PHE A 40 4.58 -12.88 -8.08
N SER A 41 4.94 -14.08 -8.54
CA SER A 41 5.44 -14.29 -9.92
C SER A 41 4.33 -14.53 -10.94
N GLY A 42 3.11 -14.85 -10.49
CA GLY A 42 2.01 -15.26 -11.37
C GLY A 42 2.18 -16.66 -11.96
N GLN A 43 3.18 -17.42 -11.53
CA GLN A 43 3.53 -18.74 -12.09
C GLN A 43 2.70 -19.87 -11.46
N HIS A 44 1.38 -19.81 -11.63
CA HIS A 44 0.48 -20.87 -11.19
C HIS A 44 -0.76 -20.91 -12.08
N GLU A 45 -1.23 -22.09 -12.48
CA GLU A 45 -2.36 -22.28 -13.41
C GLU A 45 -3.67 -21.59 -12.99
N LYS A 46 -3.87 -21.41 -11.67
CA LYS A 46 -5.07 -20.78 -11.10
C LYS A 46 -4.95 -19.26 -10.95
N LEU A 47 -3.81 -18.68 -11.30
CA LEU A 47 -3.59 -17.24 -11.24
C LEU A 47 -3.68 -16.63 -12.64
N ALA A 48 -4.46 -15.56 -12.79
CA ALA A 48 -4.57 -14.85 -14.07
C ALA A 48 -3.34 -13.96 -14.33
N GLN A 49 -2.67 -13.52 -13.27
CA GLN A 49 -1.51 -12.62 -13.35
C GLN A 49 -0.67 -12.67 -12.06
N ALA A 50 0.48 -12.04 -12.09
CA ALA A 50 1.25 -11.72 -10.89
C ALA A 50 0.53 -10.65 -10.04
N TYR A 51 0.58 -10.79 -8.73
CA TYR A 51 0.02 -9.81 -7.81
C TYR A 51 1.11 -9.26 -6.89
N SER A 52 1.13 -7.95 -6.69
CA SER A 52 2.10 -7.34 -5.80
C SER A 52 1.86 -7.71 -4.32
N PRO A 53 2.89 -7.70 -3.48
CA PRO A 53 2.74 -7.95 -2.04
C PRO A 53 1.72 -7.02 -1.38
N MET A 54 1.65 -5.75 -1.79
CA MET A 54 0.69 -4.80 -1.24
C MET A 54 -0.74 -5.07 -1.70
N THR A 55 -0.94 -5.54 -2.93
CA THR A 55 -2.25 -6.00 -3.41
C THR A 55 -2.76 -7.16 -2.57
N VAL A 56 -1.91 -8.15 -2.31
CA VAL A 56 -2.26 -9.30 -1.46
C VAL A 56 -2.53 -8.87 -0.03
N ARG A 57 -1.71 -7.99 0.53
CA ARG A 57 -1.93 -7.41 1.86
C ARG A 57 -3.28 -6.69 1.94
N PHE A 58 -3.57 -5.83 0.98
CA PHE A 58 -4.82 -5.09 0.92
C PHE A 58 -6.03 -6.03 0.79
N PHE A 59 -5.91 -7.07 -0.04
CA PHE A 59 -6.93 -8.12 -0.17
C PHE A 59 -7.22 -8.81 1.17
N ILE A 60 -6.19 -9.19 1.93
CA ILE A 60 -6.34 -9.82 3.25
C ILE A 60 -7.05 -8.87 4.23
N LEU A 61 -6.72 -7.58 4.22
CA LEU A 61 -7.30 -6.58 5.08
C LEU A 61 -8.79 -6.29 4.79
N GLN A 62 -9.28 -6.65 3.60
CA GLN A 62 -10.69 -6.51 3.23
C GLN A 62 -11.60 -7.55 3.89
N ALA A 63 -11.03 -8.59 4.48
CA ALA A 63 -11.76 -9.60 5.23
C ALA A 63 -11.45 -9.49 6.73
N HIS A 64 -12.46 -9.68 7.57
CA HIS A 64 -12.24 -9.79 9.00
C HIS A 64 -11.42 -11.05 9.29
N TYR A 65 -10.41 -11.00 10.16
CA TYR A 65 -9.51 -12.12 10.42
C TYR A 65 -10.21 -13.40 10.89
N ARG A 66 -11.40 -13.30 11.49
CA ARG A 66 -12.24 -14.45 11.88
C ARG A 66 -13.04 -15.06 10.71
N SER A 67 -13.13 -14.36 9.60
CA SER A 67 -13.87 -14.83 8.42
C SER A 67 -13.00 -15.70 7.54
N THR A 68 -13.60 -16.61 6.80
CA THR A 68 -12.91 -17.36 5.75
C THR A 68 -12.51 -16.40 4.64
N LEU A 69 -11.24 -16.44 4.24
CA LEU A 69 -10.71 -15.65 3.15
C LEU A 69 -10.71 -16.49 1.87
N ASP A 70 -11.52 -16.10 0.89
CA ASP A 70 -11.61 -16.80 -0.39
C ASP A 70 -10.76 -16.12 -1.47
N PHE A 71 -9.71 -16.80 -1.91
CA PHE A 71 -8.83 -16.35 -2.98
C PHE A 71 -9.48 -16.62 -4.34
N SER A 72 -9.80 -15.55 -5.07
CA SER A 72 -10.19 -15.61 -6.48
C SER A 72 -9.46 -14.51 -7.26
N ASN A 73 -9.31 -14.72 -8.58
CA ASN A 73 -8.66 -13.71 -9.43
C ASN A 73 -9.45 -12.41 -9.45
N GLU A 74 -10.77 -12.49 -9.47
CA GLU A 74 -11.68 -11.35 -9.47
C GLU A 74 -11.52 -10.52 -8.20
N ALA A 75 -11.43 -11.19 -7.04
CA ALA A 75 -11.25 -10.52 -5.76
C ALA A 75 -9.87 -9.85 -5.64
N LEU A 76 -8.81 -10.51 -6.11
CA LEU A 76 -7.46 -9.94 -6.14
C LEU A 76 -7.35 -8.75 -7.09
N GLN A 77 -7.97 -8.81 -8.27
CA GLN A 77 -8.02 -7.68 -9.21
C GLN A 77 -8.86 -6.51 -8.66
N ALA A 78 -9.94 -6.80 -7.96
CA ALA A 78 -10.74 -5.78 -7.28
C ALA A 78 -9.92 -5.10 -6.16
N ALA A 79 -9.18 -5.88 -5.38
CA ALA A 79 -8.28 -5.38 -4.35
C ALA A 79 -7.17 -4.50 -4.93
N GLU A 80 -6.56 -4.89 -6.05
CA GLU A 80 -5.56 -4.09 -6.74
C GLU A 80 -6.10 -2.71 -7.16
N LYS A 81 -7.32 -2.70 -7.74
CA LYS A 81 -7.99 -1.44 -8.12
C LYS A 81 -8.31 -0.59 -6.89
N GLY A 82 -8.74 -1.22 -5.79
CA GLY A 82 -9.02 -0.56 -4.52
C GLY A 82 -7.77 0.09 -3.93
N LEU A 83 -6.66 -0.67 -3.86
CA LEU A 83 -5.37 -0.17 -3.39
C LEU A 83 -4.90 1.03 -4.22
N LYS A 84 -4.93 0.93 -5.55
CA LYS A 84 -4.55 2.04 -6.44
C LYS A 84 -5.36 3.31 -6.18
N ARG A 85 -6.67 3.19 -5.88
CA ARG A 85 -7.52 4.34 -5.53
C ARG A 85 -7.09 4.97 -4.21
N VAL A 86 -6.80 4.17 -3.19
CA VAL A 86 -6.33 4.67 -1.88
C VAL A 86 -4.99 5.39 -2.04
N MET A 87 -4.02 4.80 -2.76
CA MET A 87 -2.71 5.40 -3.01
C MET A 87 -2.81 6.69 -3.83
N GLN A 88 -3.70 6.74 -4.82
CA GLN A 88 -3.92 7.94 -5.61
C GLN A 88 -4.54 9.05 -4.75
N ALA A 89 -5.52 8.73 -3.91
CA ALA A 89 -6.12 9.71 -2.99
C ALA A 89 -5.09 10.26 -1.99
N ALA A 90 -4.17 9.43 -1.51
CA ALA A 90 -3.08 9.88 -0.65
C ALA A 90 -2.17 10.90 -1.35
N LYS A 91 -1.83 10.66 -2.64
CA LYS A 91 -1.05 11.62 -3.45
C LYS A 91 -1.82 12.93 -3.66
N ASP A 92 -3.10 12.83 -3.99
CA ASP A 92 -3.95 14.00 -4.23
C ASP A 92 -4.15 14.81 -2.94
N LEU A 93 -4.32 14.15 -1.82
CA LEU A 93 -4.42 14.79 -0.49
C LEU A 93 -3.15 15.57 -0.15
N ARG A 94 -1.97 14.98 -0.34
CA ARG A 94 -0.69 15.67 -0.13
C ARG A 94 -0.52 16.88 -1.05
N ALA A 95 -0.95 16.76 -2.30
CA ALA A 95 -0.94 17.90 -3.22
C ALA A 95 -1.86 19.03 -2.74
N LEU A 96 -3.08 18.72 -2.28
CA LEU A 96 -4.02 19.69 -1.72
C LEU A 96 -3.46 20.33 -0.43
N ALA A 97 -2.87 19.53 0.45
CA ALA A 97 -2.23 20.00 1.69
C ALA A 97 -1.05 20.94 1.40
N SER A 98 -0.22 20.62 0.42
CA SER A 98 0.90 21.48 -0.01
C SER A 98 0.43 22.84 -0.53
N VAL A 99 -0.65 22.86 -1.34
CA VAL A 99 -1.27 24.10 -1.83
C VAL A 99 -1.84 24.94 -0.66
N ALA A 100 -2.35 24.28 0.38
CA ALA A 100 -2.86 24.95 1.60
C ALA A 100 -1.74 25.40 2.56
N GLY A 101 -0.47 25.20 2.21
CA GLY A 101 0.69 25.58 3.04
C GLY A 101 0.90 24.65 4.25
N ILE A 102 0.38 23.43 4.21
CA ILE A 102 0.66 22.38 5.16
C ILE A 102 1.96 21.70 4.70
N THR A 103 3.04 21.91 5.44
CA THR A 103 4.31 21.22 5.17
C THR A 103 4.23 19.79 5.65
N ASP A 104 4.66 18.85 4.80
CA ASP A 104 4.74 17.42 5.10
C ASP A 104 5.55 17.20 6.39
N THR A 105 4.89 16.83 7.48
CA THR A 105 5.55 16.42 8.72
C THR A 105 5.89 14.93 8.69
N ALA A 106 5.49 14.22 7.64
CA ALA A 106 5.85 12.83 7.44
C ALA A 106 7.34 12.72 7.09
N LYS A 107 8.19 12.70 8.11
CA LYS A 107 9.47 12.01 8.01
C LYS A 107 9.13 10.55 7.71
N GLY A 108 9.21 10.17 6.42
CA GLY A 108 9.23 8.78 6.04
C GLY A 108 10.35 8.12 6.83
N THR A 109 9.97 7.37 7.83
CA THR A 109 10.86 6.39 8.41
C THR A 109 11.07 5.33 7.34
N GLU A 110 12.11 5.51 6.50
CA GLU A 110 12.88 4.37 6.05
C GLU A 110 13.41 3.75 7.35
N GLY A 111 12.60 2.90 7.96
CA GLY A 111 12.87 2.31 9.26
C GLY A 111 12.99 0.83 9.11
N ASP A 112 14.10 0.33 9.63
CA ASP A 112 14.34 -1.03 10.06
C ASP A 112 13.11 -1.67 10.72
N PRO A 113 13.02 -3.01 10.77
CA PRO A 113 11.87 -3.72 11.35
C PRO A 113 11.63 -3.20 12.77
N VAL A 114 10.49 -2.57 12.93
CA VAL A 114 10.08 -1.85 14.14
C VAL A 114 10.17 -2.77 15.34
N ASP A 115 11.02 -2.42 16.28
CA ASP A 115 11.11 -3.10 17.57
C ASP A 115 9.74 -2.98 18.27
N ALA A 116 9.15 -4.10 18.63
CA ALA A 116 7.79 -4.22 19.14
C ALA A 116 7.53 -3.41 20.45
N MET A 117 8.56 -2.77 21.02
CA MET A 117 8.47 -1.92 22.20
C MET A 117 7.98 -0.50 21.94
N GLN A 118 8.01 0.00 20.70
CA GLN A 118 7.52 1.35 20.40
C GLN A 118 6.00 1.44 20.15
N TYR A 119 5.31 0.31 20.06
CA TYR A 119 3.85 0.29 19.86
C TYR A 119 3.03 0.85 21.05
N GLY A 120 3.61 0.93 22.24
CA GLY A 120 2.93 1.43 23.42
C GLY A 120 2.67 2.95 23.43
N GLU A 121 3.48 3.72 22.71
CA GLU A 121 3.35 5.19 22.65
C GLU A 121 2.47 5.66 21.48
N PHE A 122 2.22 4.78 20.48
CA PHE A 122 1.47 5.12 19.27
C PHE A 122 -0.04 5.20 19.49
N ILE A 123 -0.58 4.61 20.57
CA ILE A 123 -2.02 4.54 20.84
C ILE A 123 -2.54 5.79 21.60
N THR A 124 -1.67 6.67 22.03
CA THR A 124 -2.05 7.92 22.69
C THR A 124 -2.07 9.14 21.77
N ALA A 125 -2.05 8.97 20.45
CA ALA A 125 -2.29 10.05 19.53
C ALA A 125 -3.76 10.49 19.66
N THR A 126 -4.07 11.24 20.72
CA THR A 126 -5.23 12.11 20.79
C THR A 126 -5.20 12.99 19.54
N ALA A 127 -6.35 13.10 18.87
CA ALA A 127 -6.53 14.08 17.79
C ALA A 127 -5.86 15.40 18.22
N PRO A 128 -5.03 16.01 17.36
CA PRO A 128 -4.30 17.20 17.77
C PRO A 128 -5.30 18.27 18.21
N ASP A 129 -5.17 18.73 19.47
CA ASP A 129 -6.00 19.78 20.08
C ASP A 129 -5.97 21.11 19.30
N THR A 130 -5.22 21.18 18.21
CA THR A 130 -5.02 22.39 17.40
C THR A 130 -5.88 22.47 16.13
N CYS A 131 -6.70 21.44 15.81
CA CYS A 131 -7.59 21.47 14.65
C CYS A 131 -8.91 22.21 14.96
N THR A 132 -8.85 23.48 15.27
CA THR A 132 -10.03 24.32 15.55
C THR A 132 -10.93 24.58 14.34
N ALA A 133 -10.62 24.03 13.17
CA ALA A 133 -11.36 24.23 11.92
C ALA A 133 -11.72 22.92 11.19
N THR A 134 -11.65 21.78 11.86
CA THR A 134 -12.04 20.49 11.27
C THR A 134 -13.55 20.37 11.23
N SER A 135 -14.12 20.00 10.07
CA SER A 135 -15.54 19.79 9.90
C SER A 135 -16.00 18.56 10.73
N GLU A 136 -17.25 18.61 11.20
CA GLU A 136 -17.86 17.49 11.93
C GLU A 136 -17.90 16.19 11.09
N GLU A 137 -17.96 16.30 9.79
CA GLU A 137 -17.96 15.15 8.87
C GLU A 137 -16.61 14.44 8.88
N VAL A 138 -15.51 15.18 8.73
CA VAL A 138 -14.15 14.62 8.76
C VAL A 138 -13.82 14.06 10.15
N LYS A 139 -14.23 14.75 11.20
CA LYS A 139 -14.03 14.27 12.57
C LYS A 139 -14.74 12.96 12.83
N LYS A 140 -16.03 12.87 12.49
CA LYS A 140 -16.80 11.62 12.63
C LYS A 140 -16.20 10.48 11.82
N LEU A 141 -15.68 10.77 10.64
CA LEU A 141 -15.01 9.77 9.81
C LEU A 141 -13.71 9.29 10.45
N PHE A 142 -12.92 10.20 11.00
CA PHE A 142 -11.70 9.86 11.73
C PHE A 142 -12.02 8.95 12.93
N ASP A 143 -12.97 9.35 13.78
CA ASP A 143 -13.41 8.57 14.93
C ASP A 143 -13.93 7.17 14.52
N ALA A 144 -14.74 7.09 13.47
CA ALA A 144 -15.29 5.82 12.97
C ALA A 144 -14.22 4.82 12.51
N VAL A 145 -13.12 5.29 11.92
CA VAL A 145 -11.98 4.41 11.56
C VAL A 145 -11.33 3.84 12.82
N TYR A 146 -11.09 4.67 13.82
CA TYR A 146 -10.52 4.22 15.10
C TYR A 146 -11.45 3.29 15.85
N GLU A 147 -12.74 3.60 15.93
CA GLU A 147 -13.76 2.75 16.55
C GLU A 147 -13.79 1.35 15.89
N ALA A 148 -13.75 1.30 14.56
CA ALA A 148 -13.71 0.03 13.83
C ALA A 148 -12.45 -0.80 14.15
N LEU A 149 -11.29 -0.17 14.27
CA LEU A 149 -10.06 -0.87 14.65
C LEU A 149 -10.06 -1.31 16.13
N CYS A 150 -10.71 -0.55 17.01
CA CYS A 150 -10.90 -0.91 18.41
C CYS A 150 -11.96 -2.00 18.61
N ASP A 151 -12.90 -2.15 17.66
CA ASP A 151 -13.90 -3.20 17.67
C ASP A 151 -13.33 -4.48 16.99
N ASP A 152 -12.56 -5.24 17.77
CA ASP A 152 -11.99 -6.54 17.35
C ASP A 152 -11.15 -6.47 16.05
N ILE A 153 -10.41 -5.38 15.86
CA ILE A 153 -9.53 -5.18 14.69
C ILE A 153 -10.33 -5.33 13.38
N ASN A 154 -11.47 -4.65 13.29
CA ASN A 154 -12.39 -4.74 12.16
C ASN A 154 -11.88 -3.97 10.94
N THR A 155 -10.85 -4.50 10.31
CA THR A 155 -10.20 -3.88 9.14
C THR A 155 -11.14 -3.65 7.95
N PRO A 156 -12.12 -4.52 7.63
CA PRO A 156 -13.06 -4.24 6.54
C PRO A 156 -13.92 -2.99 6.79
N ILE A 157 -14.39 -2.77 8.03
CA ILE A 157 -15.15 -1.56 8.36
C ILE A 157 -14.23 -0.33 8.34
N ALA A 158 -13.03 -0.43 8.92
CA ALA A 158 -12.04 0.65 8.85
C ALA A 158 -11.72 1.04 7.39
N LEU A 159 -11.52 0.06 6.51
CA LEU A 159 -11.29 0.30 5.07
C LEU A 159 -12.51 0.96 4.40
N SER A 160 -13.74 0.61 4.78
CA SER A 160 -14.91 1.28 4.23
C SER A 160 -14.92 2.77 4.54
N HIS A 161 -14.59 3.16 5.77
CA HIS A 161 -14.44 4.57 6.15
C HIS A 161 -13.23 5.25 5.49
N ILE A 162 -12.14 4.53 5.24
CA ILE A 162 -11.02 5.05 4.43
C ILE A 162 -11.49 5.34 3.01
N PHE A 163 -12.37 4.51 2.41
CA PHE A 163 -12.95 4.82 1.11
C PHE A 163 -13.91 6.03 1.14
N ASP A 164 -14.54 6.31 2.28
CA ASP A 164 -15.30 7.56 2.47
C ASP A 164 -14.35 8.77 2.47
N ALA A 165 -13.18 8.66 3.14
CA ALA A 165 -12.13 9.67 3.04
C ALA A 165 -11.62 9.86 1.60
N VAL A 166 -11.42 8.76 0.85
CA VAL A 166 -11.03 8.82 -0.56
C VAL A 166 -12.07 9.58 -1.39
N ARG A 167 -13.38 9.41 -1.12
CA ARG A 167 -14.45 10.17 -1.80
C ARG A 167 -14.36 11.66 -1.50
N LEU A 168 -14.15 12.04 -0.23
CA LEU A 168 -13.99 13.45 0.16
C LEU A 168 -12.80 14.10 -0.56
N VAL A 169 -11.65 13.42 -0.59
CA VAL A 169 -10.46 13.92 -1.30
C VAL A 169 -10.73 14.08 -2.79
N ASN A 170 -11.40 13.12 -3.42
CA ASN A 170 -11.74 13.19 -4.85
C ASN A 170 -12.70 14.34 -5.15
N SER A 171 -13.75 14.57 -4.35
CA SER A 171 -14.67 15.69 -4.50
C SER A 171 -13.96 17.03 -4.28
N ALA A 172 -13.02 17.09 -3.33
CA ALA A 172 -12.20 18.28 -3.12
C ALA A 172 -11.29 18.57 -4.32
N LYS A 173 -10.67 17.54 -4.89
CA LYS A 173 -9.84 17.65 -6.10
C LYS A 173 -10.67 18.10 -7.31
N ALA A 174 -11.91 17.63 -7.44
CA ALA A 174 -12.84 18.05 -8.49
C ALA A 174 -13.35 19.48 -8.31
N GLY A 175 -13.10 20.11 -7.15
CA GLY A 175 -13.61 21.45 -6.83
C GLY A 175 -15.07 21.48 -6.39
N GLU A 176 -15.69 20.32 -6.18
CA GLU A 176 -17.08 20.18 -5.73
C GLU A 176 -17.23 20.45 -4.22
N LEU A 177 -16.16 20.15 -3.46
CA LEU A 177 -16.08 20.31 -2.01
C LEU A 177 -14.86 21.17 -1.65
N LYS A 178 -15.03 22.08 -0.69
CA LYS A 178 -13.90 22.82 -0.12
C LYS A 178 -13.57 22.25 1.25
N LEU A 179 -12.40 21.68 1.37
CA LEU A 179 -11.86 21.22 2.65
C LEU A 179 -11.15 22.38 3.35
N SER A 180 -11.38 22.55 4.64
CA SER A 180 -10.66 23.49 5.46
C SER A 180 -9.21 23.02 5.66
N LYS A 181 -8.34 23.88 6.17
CA LYS A 181 -6.98 23.50 6.54
C LYS A 181 -6.98 22.38 7.59
N GLY A 182 -7.84 22.46 8.60
CA GLY A 182 -7.99 21.43 9.62
C GLY A 182 -8.49 20.10 9.06
N ASP A 183 -9.38 20.12 8.06
CA ASP A 183 -9.82 18.90 7.38
C ASP A 183 -8.67 18.21 6.68
N LEU A 184 -7.84 18.99 5.95
CA LEU A 184 -6.68 18.45 5.24
C LEU A 184 -5.63 17.88 6.20
N GLU A 185 -5.36 18.56 7.31
CA GLU A 185 -4.45 18.07 8.37
C GLU A 185 -4.96 16.76 8.97
N THR A 186 -6.24 16.69 9.36
CA THR A 186 -6.86 15.50 9.95
C THR A 186 -6.88 14.32 8.97
N LEU A 187 -7.22 14.55 7.71
CA LEU A 187 -7.19 13.51 6.68
C LEU A 187 -5.77 13.04 6.40
N THR A 188 -4.79 13.94 6.34
CA THR A 188 -3.38 13.57 6.16
C THR A 188 -2.91 12.69 7.32
N GLN A 189 -3.22 13.08 8.56
CA GLN A 189 -2.91 12.28 9.74
C GLN A 189 -3.58 10.90 9.67
N LEU A 190 -4.86 10.82 9.28
CA LEU A 190 -5.57 9.55 9.11
C LEU A 190 -4.84 8.61 8.14
N PHE A 191 -4.39 9.13 6.99
CA PHE A 191 -3.65 8.33 6.02
C PHE A 191 -2.29 7.91 6.56
N ASP A 192 -1.54 8.82 7.17
CA ASP A 192 -0.19 8.53 7.66
C ASP A 192 -0.23 7.53 8.83
N ASP A 193 -1.11 7.73 9.81
CA ASP A 193 -1.20 6.87 11.00
C ASP A 193 -1.85 5.51 10.67
N ILE A 194 -2.97 5.51 9.94
CA ILE A 194 -3.74 4.29 9.74
C ILE A 194 -3.35 3.59 8.46
N VAL A 195 -3.40 4.26 7.31
CA VAL A 195 -3.16 3.59 6.01
C VAL A 195 -1.71 3.14 5.90
N PHE A 196 -0.76 4.03 6.20
CA PHE A 196 0.66 3.72 6.09
C PHE A 196 1.24 3.12 7.37
N GLY A 197 0.87 3.63 8.54
CA GLY A 197 1.36 3.16 9.85
C GLY A 197 0.76 1.82 10.25
N VAL A 198 -0.52 1.80 10.61
CA VAL A 198 -1.19 0.61 11.17
C VAL A 198 -1.43 -0.48 10.13
N LEU A 199 -2.07 -0.15 9.00
CA LEU A 199 -2.32 -1.11 7.92
C LEU A 199 -1.05 -1.46 7.13
N GLY A 200 -0.01 -0.64 7.22
CA GLY A 200 1.30 -0.86 6.62
C GLY A 200 1.23 -0.95 5.09
N LEU A 201 0.31 -0.23 4.46
CA LEU A 201 0.20 -0.16 3.01
C LEU A 201 1.27 0.78 2.47
N LYS A 202 1.85 0.44 1.32
CA LYS A 202 2.90 1.23 0.68
C LYS A 202 2.59 1.43 -0.80
N ASP A 203 2.99 2.58 -1.33
CA ASP A 203 2.92 2.82 -2.77
C ASP A 203 4.12 2.16 -3.48
N GLU A 204 3.86 1.05 -4.15
CA GLU A 204 4.89 0.32 -4.90
C GLU A 204 5.20 0.94 -6.28
N SER A 205 4.38 1.89 -6.75
CA SER A 205 4.58 2.52 -8.06
C SER A 205 5.89 3.30 -8.16
N ALA A 206 6.37 3.86 -7.05
CA ALA A 206 7.67 4.56 -7.00
C ALA A 206 8.86 3.59 -7.09
N ALA A 207 8.74 2.40 -6.52
CA ALA A 207 9.79 1.39 -6.56
C ALA A 207 9.89 0.73 -7.94
N GLU A 208 8.76 0.53 -8.63
CA GLU A 208 8.74 0.02 -10.00
C GLU A 208 9.27 1.05 -11.00
N SER A 209 8.93 2.33 -10.83
CA SER A 209 9.46 3.41 -11.68
C SER A 209 10.97 3.60 -11.50
N GLY A 210 11.47 3.50 -10.27
CA GLY A 210 12.91 3.61 -9.99
C GLY A 210 13.72 2.48 -10.63
N LYS A 211 13.30 1.22 -10.46
CA LYS A 211 13.96 0.08 -11.09
C LYS A 211 13.83 0.09 -12.62
N GLY A 212 12.67 0.49 -13.15
CA GLY A 212 12.47 0.65 -14.59
C GLY A 212 13.38 1.73 -15.16
N GLN A 213 13.54 2.83 -14.47
CA GLN A 213 14.39 3.95 -14.89
C GLN A 213 15.89 3.60 -14.82
N GLU A 214 16.33 2.84 -13.81
CA GLU A 214 17.69 2.33 -13.70
C GLU A 214 17.98 1.31 -14.83
N ILE A 215 17.05 0.40 -15.15
CA ILE A 215 17.20 -0.56 -16.25
C ILE A 215 17.25 0.17 -17.59
N VAL A 216 16.34 1.12 -17.83
CA VAL A 216 16.32 1.91 -19.07
C VAL A 216 17.60 2.75 -19.20
N SER A 217 18.06 3.40 -18.11
CA SER A 217 19.32 4.14 -18.12
C SER A 217 20.49 3.23 -18.41
N GLY A 218 20.59 2.06 -17.76
CA GLY A 218 21.66 1.09 -18.02
C GLY A 218 21.65 0.52 -19.44
N LEU A 219 20.47 0.28 -20.02
CA LEU A 219 20.33 -0.14 -21.41
C LEU A 219 20.75 0.98 -22.39
N MET A 220 20.35 2.22 -22.12
CA MET A 220 20.76 3.39 -22.91
C MET A 220 22.27 3.60 -22.87
N ASP A 221 22.88 3.47 -21.71
CA ASP A 221 24.34 3.58 -21.56
C ASP A 221 25.06 2.48 -22.36
N MET A 222 24.58 1.23 -22.33
CA MET A 222 25.11 0.13 -23.16
C MET A 222 24.99 0.43 -24.66
N VAL A 223 23.82 0.89 -25.11
CA VAL A 223 23.59 1.23 -26.52
C VAL A 223 24.50 2.38 -26.98
N LEU A 224 24.67 3.40 -26.15
CA LEU A 224 25.57 4.52 -26.43
C LEU A 224 27.03 4.09 -26.45
N GLU A 225 27.44 3.18 -25.57
CA GLU A 225 28.80 2.63 -25.55
C GLU A 225 29.09 1.78 -26.77
N GLU A 226 28.19 0.89 -27.22
CA GLU A 226 28.33 0.10 -28.42
C GLU A 226 28.39 0.98 -29.68
N ARG A 227 27.54 2.02 -29.72
CA ARG A 227 27.61 3.00 -30.81
C ARG A 227 28.96 3.75 -30.85
N ALA A 228 29.48 4.12 -29.68
CA ALA A 228 30.78 4.77 -29.58
C ALA A 228 31.92 3.85 -30.06
N LYS A 229 31.86 2.55 -29.75
CA LYS A 229 32.80 1.53 -30.24
C LYS A 229 32.72 1.39 -31.77
N ALA A 230 31.51 1.29 -32.33
CA ALA A 230 31.31 1.21 -33.80
C ALA A 230 31.86 2.46 -34.49
N LYS A 231 31.64 3.65 -33.98
CA LYS A 231 32.22 4.90 -34.49
C LYS A 231 33.75 4.91 -34.41
N ALA A 232 34.34 4.47 -33.31
CA ALA A 232 35.78 4.38 -33.15
C ALA A 232 36.41 3.39 -34.12
N ALA A 233 35.70 2.28 -34.45
CA ALA A 233 36.10 1.31 -35.46
C ALA A 233 35.83 1.79 -36.91
N LYS A 234 35.24 2.98 -37.09
CA LYS A 234 34.78 3.53 -38.39
C LYS A 234 33.75 2.65 -39.11
N ASP A 235 33.02 1.82 -38.36
CA ASP A 235 31.89 1.03 -38.86
C ASP A 235 30.60 1.87 -38.79
N TRP A 236 30.42 2.67 -39.83
CA TRP A 236 29.28 3.59 -39.91
C TRP A 236 27.96 2.87 -40.09
N ALA A 237 27.96 1.69 -40.81
CA ALA A 237 26.77 0.90 -41.01
C ALA A 237 26.24 0.33 -39.69
N ALA A 238 27.11 -0.20 -38.84
CA ALA A 238 26.73 -0.69 -37.52
C ALA A 238 26.24 0.47 -36.60
N SER A 239 26.89 1.63 -36.65
CA SER A 239 26.50 2.81 -35.89
C SER A 239 25.10 3.32 -36.27
N ASP A 240 24.74 3.27 -37.55
CA ASP A 240 23.45 3.75 -38.05
C ASP A 240 22.34 2.70 -37.80
N ALA A 241 22.62 1.40 -37.93
CA ALA A 241 21.69 0.32 -37.59
C ALA A 241 21.27 0.36 -36.09
N ILE A 242 22.20 0.69 -35.20
CA ILE A 242 21.89 0.87 -33.74
C ILE A 242 20.94 2.05 -33.52
N TRP A 243 20.99 3.06 -34.38
CA TRP A 243 20.11 4.23 -34.26
C TRP A 243 18.71 3.99 -34.84
N GLU A 244 18.60 3.24 -35.92
CA GLU A 244 17.32 2.92 -36.61
C GLU A 244 16.50 1.86 -35.86
N SER A 245 17.11 1.11 -34.91
CA SER A 245 16.44 0.10 -34.12
C SER A 245 15.75 0.65 -32.85
N GLN A 246 15.74 1.96 -32.65
CA GLN A 246 15.05 2.66 -31.57
C GLN A 246 13.71 3.24 -32.03
#